data_8fc2409963e6ac2d583b7af3a96e13fe
#
_entry.id   8fc2409963e6ac2d583b7af3a96e13fe
#
_cell.length_a   1.000
_cell.length_b   1.000
_cell.length_c   1.000
_cell.angle_alpha   90.00
_cell.angle_beta   90.00
_cell.angle_gamma   90.00
#
_symmetry.space_group_name_H-M   'P 1'
#
loop_
_entity.id
_entity.type
_entity.pdbx_description
1 polymer ?
#
loop_
_entity_poly.entity_id
_entity_poly.type
_entity_poly.pdbx_seq_one_letter_code
_entity_poly.pdbx_strand_id
1 'polypeptide(L)'
;MISRIWRNTHFLLAISISLFLIIASISGVILGIEALIDQTKPQAIYSLKSQSLKATMEALEDQFENVYEIVVTEKKFVVVQGITSNGFETFYVDPRTGIKIKNVSPSNPFFNHVRSLHRSLFLKKTGRILVGIVAFLLFLLSITGMILLVKRLGGVMHFFLPLKENNKYRKVHITLGKWFFIPVLIIGISGAYLVIERFDGFSKKESKIKKYEAGEKKLNLNTLYLSDIKRVSYPFSNLKNDTYTIELKKRKVIIRQGDLSIVNDEIFHVHQILKNWSYYIHTGESNVFIAFILTLSSLALIFFVISGLKISSQTSWNLLTPNSNNNKEA
;
A
#
# COMPACT_ATOMS: atom_id res chain seq x y z
N MET A 1 -3.56 22.33 -32.76
CA MET A 1 -4.80 21.65 -32.31
C MET A 1 -4.53 20.63 -31.23
N ILE A 2 -3.70 19.62 -31.45
CA ILE A 2 -3.41 18.51 -30.50
C ILE A 2 -2.92 18.99 -29.13
N SER A 3 -2.03 19.97 -29.02
CA SER A 3 -1.52 20.47 -27.74
C SER A 3 -2.59 21.17 -26.89
N ARG A 4 -3.59 21.79 -27.54
CA ARG A 4 -4.73 22.43 -26.86
C ARG A 4 -5.65 21.37 -26.22
N ILE A 5 -5.89 20.26 -26.92
CA ILE A 5 -6.70 19.14 -26.38
C ILE A 5 -6.04 18.58 -25.11
N TRP A 6 -4.77 18.22 -25.17
CA TRP A 6 -4.06 17.66 -23.99
C TRP A 6 -4.04 18.64 -22.80
N ARG A 7 -3.86 19.93 -23.06
CA ARG A 7 -3.89 20.95 -22.01
C ARG A 7 -5.27 21.06 -21.36
N ASN A 8 -6.34 21.10 -22.17
CA ASN A 8 -7.70 21.19 -21.66
C ASN A 8 -8.09 19.92 -20.90
N THR A 9 -7.73 18.73 -21.40
CA THR A 9 -7.96 17.44 -20.70
C THR A 9 -7.23 17.43 -19.36
N HIS A 10 -5.95 17.79 -19.33
CA HIS A 10 -5.17 17.85 -18.10
C HIS A 10 -5.80 18.83 -17.08
N PHE A 11 -6.23 19.99 -17.53
CA PHE A 11 -6.89 20.99 -16.70
C PHE A 11 -8.22 20.47 -16.13
N LEU A 12 -9.09 19.90 -16.98
CA LEU A 12 -10.38 19.33 -16.54
C LEU A 12 -10.20 18.22 -15.53
N LEU A 13 -9.28 17.29 -15.79
CA LEU A 13 -8.93 16.24 -14.83
C LEU A 13 -8.43 16.83 -13.50
N ALA A 14 -7.53 17.81 -13.56
CA ALA A 14 -6.96 18.43 -12.38
C ALA A 14 -8.02 19.12 -11.51
N ILE A 15 -8.91 19.93 -12.11
CA ILE A 15 -9.92 20.67 -11.36
C ILE A 15 -10.96 19.72 -10.73
N SER A 16 -11.36 18.66 -11.46
CA SER A 16 -12.37 17.71 -10.97
C SER A 16 -11.92 16.90 -9.74
N ILE A 17 -10.60 16.66 -9.57
CA ILE A 17 -10.09 15.90 -8.43
C ILE A 17 -9.34 16.72 -7.38
N SER A 18 -9.12 18.03 -7.62
CA SER A 18 -8.23 18.87 -6.81
C SER A 18 -8.54 18.84 -5.31
N LEU A 19 -9.82 18.94 -4.92
CA LEU A 19 -10.25 18.91 -3.53
C LEU A 19 -9.90 17.57 -2.86
N PHE A 20 -10.27 16.47 -3.50
CA PHE A 20 -10.00 15.12 -3.00
C PHE A 20 -8.50 14.82 -2.97
N LEU A 21 -7.78 15.33 -3.97
CA LEU A 21 -6.33 15.13 -4.07
C LEU A 21 -5.58 15.86 -2.94
N ILE A 22 -6.01 17.07 -2.54
CA ILE A 22 -5.43 17.75 -1.36
C ILE A 22 -5.66 16.93 -0.10
N ILE A 23 -6.88 16.45 0.14
CA ILE A 23 -7.20 15.63 1.32
C ILE A 23 -6.37 14.35 1.34
N ALA A 24 -6.32 13.65 0.19
CA ALA A 24 -5.53 12.43 0.05
C ALA A 24 -4.03 12.68 0.21
N SER A 25 -3.52 13.82 -0.27
CA SER A 25 -2.09 14.17 -0.18
C SER A 25 -1.69 14.55 1.24
N ILE A 26 -2.49 15.34 1.95
CA ILE A 26 -2.22 15.70 3.36
C ILE A 26 -2.24 14.44 4.23
N SER A 27 -3.29 13.62 4.09
CA SER A 27 -3.35 12.35 4.82
C SER A 27 -2.24 11.39 4.39
N GLY A 28 -1.84 11.39 3.13
CA GLY A 28 -0.70 10.61 2.62
C GLY A 28 0.65 11.02 3.22
N VAL A 29 0.88 12.33 3.42
CA VAL A 29 2.08 12.82 4.14
C VAL A 29 2.10 12.30 5.58
N ILE A 30 0.98 12.40 6.30
CA ILE A 30 0.87 11.95 7.70
C ILE A 30 1.12 10.44 7.80
N LEU A 31 0.52 9.64 6.92
CA LEU A 31 0.73 8.18 6.90
C LEU A 31 2.13 7.80 6.43
N GLY A 32 2.73 8.58 5.53
CA GLY A 32 4.14 8.40 5.13
C GLY A 32 5.10 8.67 6.29
N ILE A 33 4.83 9.66 7.12
CA ILE A 33 5.59 9.92 8.36
C ILE A 33 5.42 8.76 9.34
N GLU A 34 4.19 8.24 9.52
CA GLU A 34 3.96 7.02 10.32
C GLU A 34 4.82 5.85 9.81
N ALA A 35 4.81 5.60 8.50
CA ALA A 35 5.61 4.54 7.90
C ALA A 35 7.11 4.74 8.14
N LEU A 36 7.62 5.97 8.03
CA LEU A 36 9.02 6.31 8.33
C LEU A 36 9.35 6.07 9.81
N ILE A 37 8.51 6.51 10.73
CA ILE A 37 8.68 6.27 12.17
C ILE A 37 8.67 4.76 12.43
N ASP A 38 7.77 4.02 11.80
CA ASP A 38 7.72 2.57 11.95
C ASP A 38 9.00 1.90 11.42
N GLN A 39 9.64 2.43 10.37
CA GLN A 39 10.91 1.91 9.87
C GLN A 39 12.10 2.14 10.84
N THR A 40 12.04 3.13 11.71
CA THR A 40 13.09 3.36 12.73
C THR A 40 12.99 2.42 13.93
N LYS A 41 11.84 1.76 14.13
CA LYS A 41 11.68 0.78 15.22
C LYS A 41 12.63 -0.41 15.00
N PRO A 42 13.21 -0.98 16.07
CA PRO A 42 14.16 -2.09 15.95
C PRO A 42 13.52 -3.31 15.27
N GLN A 43 14.34 -4.05 14.54
CA GLN A 43 13.95 -5.36 14.00
C GLN A 43 14.19 -6.44 15.07
N ALA A 44 13.52 -7.59 14.90
CA ALA A 44 13.77 -8.74 15.77
C ALA A 44 15.20 -9.24 15.60
N ILE A 45 15.84 -9.57 16.74
CA ILE A 45 17.25 -9.97 16.80
C ILE A 45 17.46 -11.43 16.36
N TYR A 46 16.41 -12.27 16.48
CA TYR A 46 16.51 -13.69 16.15
C TYR A 46 16.38 -13.98 14.65
N SER A 47 17.04 -15.08 14.22
CA SER A 47 16.96 -15.52 12.83
C SER A 47 15.74 -16.41 12.57
N LEU A 48 14.80 -15.93 11.76
CA LEU A 48 13.65 -16.73 11.33
C LEU A 48 14.00 -17.83 10.33
N LYS A 49 15.19 -17.77 9.72
CA LYS A 49 15.63 -18.79 8.74
C LYS A 49 16.04 -20.11 9.36
N SER A 50 16.42 -20.10 10.61
CA SER A 50 16.82 -21.30 11.37
C SER A 50 15.72 -21.84 12.29
N GLN A 51 14.58 -21.12 12.41
CA GLN A 51 13.50 -21.48 13.31
C GLN A 51 12.38 -22.17 12.52
N SER A 52 12.13 -23.46 12.79
CA SER A 52 11.05 -24.21 12.15
C SER A 52 9.70 -23.88 12.78
N LEU A 53 8.64 -24.05 11.99
CA LEU A 53 7.27 -23.88 12.49
C LEU A 53 6.96 -24.83 13.63
N LYS A 54 7.36 -26.12 13.50
CA LYS A 54 7.10 -27.11 14.52
C LYS A 54 7.71 -26.72 15.86
N ALA A 55 9.01 -26.37 15.89
CA ALA A 55 9.67 -25.95 17.12
C ALA A 55 9.05 -24.72 17.76
N THR A 56 8.54 -23.80 16.93
CA THR A 56 7.83 -22.62 17.45
C THR A 56 6.47 -23.01 18.04
N MET A 57 5.71 -23.88 17.39
CA MET A 57 4.41 -24.34 17.91
C MET A 57 4.59 -25.06 19.24
N GLU A 58 5.56 -25.99 19.37
CA GLU A 58 5.90 -26.66 20.60
C GLU A 58 6.30 -25.70 21.73
N ALA A 59 7.14 -24.71 21.44
CA ALA A 59 7.53 -23.69 22.43
C ALA A 59 6.34 -22.83 22.91
N LEU A 60 5.32 -22.63 22.09
CA LEU A 60 4.12 -21.87 22.46
C LEU A 60 3.14 -22.67 23.33
N GLU A 61 3.07 -24.00 23.16
CA GLU A 61 2.19 -24.89 23.96
C GLU A 61 2.47 -24.79 25.47
N ASP A 62 3.74 -24.56 25.85
CA ASP A 62 4.14 -24.38 27.25
C ASP A 62 3.74 -23.01 27.85
N GLN A 63 3.43 -22.03 27.00
CA GLN A 63 3.24 -20.64 27.41
C GLN A 63 1.78 -20.13 27.29
N PHE A 64 0.98 -20.83 26.50
CA PHE A 64 -0.40 -20.43 26.18
C PHE A 64 -1.36 -21.58 26.38
N GLU A 65 -2.51 -21.33 27.00
CA GLU A 65 -3.58 -22.33 27.12
C GLU A 65 -4.17 -22.68 25.76
N ASN A 66 -4.34 -21.67 24.91
CA ASN A 66 -4.80 -21.83 23.53
C ASN A 66 -4.17 -20.78 22.64
N VAL A 67 -3.58 -21.22 21.53
CA VAL A 67 -3.10 -20.35 20.45
C VAL A 67 -4.14 -20.31 19.33
N TYR A 68 -4.51 -19.12 18.87
CA TYR A 68 -5.42 -18.94 17.73
C TYR A 68 -4.69 -18.58 16.46
N GLU A 69 -3.65 -17.76 16.58
CA GLU A 69 -2.94 -17.27 15.42
C GLU A 69 -1.49 -16.93 15.72
N ILE A 70 -0.62 -17.29 14.79
CA ILE A 70 0.78 -16.83 14.72
C ILE A 70 0.91 -15.96 13.49
N VAL A 71 1.43 -14.75 13.65
CA VAL A 71 1.71 -13.80 12.53
C VAL A 71 3.18 -13.45 12.55
N VAL A 72 3.85 -13.64 11.41
CA VAL A 72 5.22 -13.16 11.21
C VAL A 72 5.15 -11.80 10.54
N THR A 73 5.59 -10.76 11.26
CA THR A 73 5.57 -9.38 10.76
C THR A 73 6.70 -9.13 9.75
N GLU A 74 6.59 -8.07 8.95
CA GLU A 74 7.65 -7.64 8.02
C GLU A 74 8.97 -7.32 8.75
N LYS A 75 8.89 -6.87 10.00
CA LYS A 75 10.06 -6.66 10.89
C LYS A 75 10.57 -7.93 11.56
N LYS A 76 10.12 -9.08 11.11
CA LYS A 76 10.52 -10.41 11.60
C LYS A 76 10.12 -10.69 13.05
N PHE A 77 9.26 -9.89 13.66
CA PHE A 77 8.66 -10.25 14.93
C PHE A 77 7.61 -11.33 14.74
N VAL A 78 7.54 -12.24 15.69
CA VAL A 78 6.46 -13.22 15.79
C VAL A 78 5.44 -12.66 16.78
N VAL A 79 4.22 -12.54 16.31
CA VAL A 79 3.06 -12.11 17.10
C VAL A 79 2.15 -13.30 17.28
N VAL A 80 1.75 -13.57 18.49
CA VAL A 80 0.83 -14.64 18.85
C VAL A 80 -0.44 -14.05 19.43
N GLN A 81 -1.58 -14.51 18.95
CA GLN A 81 -2.88 -14.29 19.55
C GLN A 81 -3.31 -15.57 20.23
N GLY A 82 -3.67 -15.48 21.50
CA GLY A 82 -4.02 -16.67 22.28
C GLY A 82 -4.76 -16.32 23.57
N ILE A 83 -5.22 -17.38 24.28
CA ILE A 83 -5.76 -17.28 25.61
C ILE A 83 -4.64 -17.56 26.62
N THR A 84 -4.59 -16.70 27.62
CA THR A 84 -3.74 -16.84 28.80
C THR A 84 -4.64 -16.82 30.05
N SER A 85 -4.07 -16.98 31.22
CA SER A 85 -4.79 -16.81 32.50
C SER A 85 -5.51 -15.44 32.62
N ASN A 86 -5.08 -14.43 31.86
CA ASN A 86 -5.67 -13.08 31.84
C ASN A 86 -6.73 -12.89 30.74
N GLY A 87 -7.03 -13.94 29.95
CA GLY A 87 -7.98 -13.89 28.84
C GLY A 87 -7.32 -13.83 27.45
N PHE A 88 -8.05 -13.31 26.47
CA PHE A 88 -7.57 -13.20 25.10
C PHE A 88 -6.60 -12.02 24.94
N GLU A 89 -5.38 -12.34 24.56
CA GLU A 89 -4.30 -11.34 24.45
C GLU A 89 -3.46 -11.54 23.18
N THR A 90 -2.72 -10.49 22.82
CA THR A 90 -1.82 -10.50 21.65
C THR A 90 -0.43 -10.03 22.08
N PHE A 91 0.56 -10.88 21.86
CA PHE A 91 1.95 -10.65 22.29
C PHE A 91 2.94 -10.73 21.15
N TYR A 92 4.03 -9.99 21.30
CA TYR A 92 5.31 -10.35 20.66
C TYR A 92 5.96 -11.46 21.48
N VAL A 93 6.41 -12.52 20.81
CA VAL A 93 7.06 -13.67 21.45
C VAL A 93 8.45 -13.93 20.86
N ASP A 94 9.34 -14.52 21.66
CA ASP A 94 10.54 -15.17 21.15
C ASP A 94 10.14 -16.55 20.57
N PRO A 95 10.25 -16.77 19.27
CA PRO A 95 9.77 -18.02 18.64
C PRO A 95 10.56 -19.26 19.05
N ARG A 96 11.72 -19.11 19.69
CA ARG A 96 12.57 -20.21 20.16
C ARG A 96 12.13 -20.76 21.51
N THR A 97 11.59 -19.91 22.35
CA THR A 97 11.26 -20.23 23.76
C THR A 97 9.77 -20.08 24.07
N GLY A 98 8.98 -19.50 23.14
CA GLY A 98 7.59 -19.16 23.38
C GLY A 98 7.38 -17.99 24.35
N ILE A 99 8.43 -17.46 24.98
CA ILE A 99 8.34 -16.45 26.03
C ILE A 99 7.78 -15.14 25.47
N LYS A 100 6.81 -14.58 26.19
CA LYS A 100 6.21 -13.28 25.88
C LYS A 100 7.22 -12.17 26.08
N ILE A 101 7.49 -11.39 25.02
CA ILE A 101 8.42 -10.25 25.07
C ILE A 101 7.67 -8.99 25.52
N LYS A 102 6.53 -8.72 24.89
CA LYS A 102 5.74 -7.51 25.12
C LYS A 102 4.33 -7.67 24.52
N ASN A 103 3.35 -7.04 25.16
CA ASN A 103 2.01 -6.90 24.57
C ASN A 103 2.08 -6.08 23.30
N VAL A 104 1.31 -6.49 22.30
CA VAL A 104 1.13 -5.67 21.10
C VAL A 104 0.31 -4.45 21.49
N SER A 105 0.93 -3.28 21.43
CA SER A 105 0.20 -2.05 21.71
C SER A 105 -0.88 -1.84 20.64
N PRO A 106 -2.09 -1.43 21.03
CA PRO A 106 -3.11 -1.08 20.06
C PRO A 106 -2.58 0.01 19.11
N SER A 107 -3.01 -0.07 17.85
CA SER A 107 -2.66 0.95 16.86
C SER A 107 -3.11 2.32 17.33
N ASN A 108 -2.28 3.34 17.14
CA ASN A 108 -2.61 4.70 17.56
C ASN A 108 -3.92 5.18 16.91
N PRO A 109 -4.94 5.57 17.70
CA PRO A 109 -6.23 6.00 17.20
C PRO A 109 -6.14 7.14 16.17
N PHE A 110 -5.21 8.07 16.35
CA PHE A 110 -4.98 9.16 15.40
C PHE A 110 -4.66 8.65 13.99
N PHE A 111 -3.67 7.77 13.85
CA PHE A 111 -3.32 7.22 12.54
C PHE A 111 -4.43 6.35 11.95
N ASN A 112 -5.22 5.67 12.78
CA ASN A 112 -6.40 4.94 12.31
C ASN A 112 -7.46 5.87 11.72
N HIS A 113 -7.69 7.04 12.33
CA HIS A 113 -8.59 8.07 11.78
C HIS A 113 -8.05 8.63 10.47
N VAL A 114 -6.75 9.00 10.42
CA VAL A 114 -6.11 9.48 9.17
C VAL A 114 -6.18 8.42 8.07
N ARG A 115 -5.93 7.15 8.40
CA ARG A 115 -6.04 6.03 7.45
C ARG A 115 -7.47 5.83 6.95
N SER A 116 -8.46 6.02 7.80
CA SER A 116 -9.88 5.97 7.42
C SER A 116 -10.27 7.13 6.51
N LEU A 117 -9.77 8.34 6.79
CA LEU A 117 -9.93 9.51 5.91
C LEU A 117 -9.29 9.25 4.54
N HIS A 118 -8.03 8.87 4.51
CA HIS A 118 -7.26 8.62 3.28
C HIS A 118 -7.93 7.56 2.40
N ARG A 119 -8.39 6.47 3.00
CA ARG A 119 -8.90 5.28 2.31
C ARG A 119 -10.35 5.37 1.88
N SER A 120 -11.16 6.19 2.56
CA SER A 120 -12.61 6.18 2.38
C SER A 120 -13.32 7.47 2.73
N LEU A 121 -12.61 8.56 3.03
CA LEU A 121 -13.23 9.83 3.45
C LEU A 121 -14.27 9.66 4.57
N PHE A 122 -14.09 8.67 5.44
CA PHE A 122 -15.06 8.19 6.45
C PHE A 122 -16.39 7.64 5.89
N LEU A 123 -16.57 7.58 4.57
CA LEU A 123 -17.82 7.17 3.89
C LEU A 123 -17.88 5.65 3.62
N LYS A 124 -17.10 4.85 4.35
CA LYS A 124 -17.11 3.37 4.23
C LYS A 124 -16.94 2.89 2.77
N LYS A 125 -17.90 2.10 2.26
CA LYS A 125 -17.85 1.51 0.91
C LYS A 125 -17.88 2.57 -0.19
N THR A 126 -18.80 3.52 -0.11
CA THR A 126 -18.96 4.58 -1.11
C THR A 126 -17.72 5.46 -1.22
N GLY A 127 -17.14 5.84 -0.07
CA GLY A 127 -15.91 6.63 -0.06
C GLY A 127 -14.72 5.89 -0.64
N ARG A 128 -14.61 4.57 -0.47
CA ARG A 128 -13.56 3.77 -1.12
C ARG A 128 -13.66 3.79 -2.64
N ILE A 129 -14.88 3.69 -3.18
CA ILE A 129 -15.11 3.80 -4.62
C ILE A 129 -14.67 5.19 -5.11
N LEU A 130 -15.08 6.24 -4.41
CA LEU A 130 -14.69 7.61 -4.74
C LEU A 130 -13.17 7.81 -4.74
N VAL A 131 -12.48 7.35 -3.69
CA VAL A 131 -11.00 7.41 -3.61
C VAL A 131 -10.36 6.59 -4.74
N GLY A 132 -10.93 5.45 -5.11
CA GLY A 132 -10.46 4.66 -6.27
C GLY A 132 -10.60 5.41 -7.60
N ILE A 133 -11.73 6.10 -7.81
CA ILE A 133 -11.93 6.96 -8.98
C ILE A 133 -10.89 8.09 -8.98
N VAL A 134 -10.67 8.75 -7.85
CA VAL A 134 -9.65 9.82 -7.73
C VAL A 134 -8.25 9.28 -8.03
N ALA A 135 -7.89 8.09 -7.55
CA ALA A 135 -6.60 7.47 -7.84
C ALA A 135 -6.45 7.13 -9.33
N PHE A 136 -7.51 6.63 -9.97
CA PHE A 136 -7.50 6.37 -11.41
C PHE A 136 -7.40 7.67 -12.23
N LEU A 137 -8.12 8.71 -11.85
CA LEU A 137 -8.03 10.03 -12.50
C LEU A 137 -6.64 10.67 -12.27
N LEU A 138 -6.01 10.47 -11.12
CA LEU A 138 -4.62 10.87 -10.87
C LEU A 138 -3.65 10.16 -11.81
N PHE A 139 -3.85 8.86 -12.06
CA PHE A 139 -3.07 8.12 -13.06
C PHE A 139 -3.20 8.76 -14.46
N LEU A 140 -4.42 9.06 -14.92
CA LEU A 140 -4.65 9.72 -16.20
C LEU A 140 -4.07 11.14 -16.23
N LEU A 141 -4.20 11.88 -15.11
CA LEU A 141 -3.62 13.21 -14.95
C LEU A 141 -2.09 13.18 -15.08
N SER A 142 -1.44 12.16 -14.51
CA SER A 142 0.01 11.98 -14.62
C SER A 142 0.43 11.74 -16.08
N ILE A 143 -0.30 10.90 -16.82
CA ILE A 143 -0.02 10.65 -18.24
C ILE A 143 -0.17 11.94 -19.06
N THR A 144 -1.28 12.65 -18.90
CA THR A 144 -1.50 13.91 -19.64
C THR A 144 -0.45 14.96 -19.29
N GLY A 145 -0.04 15.03 -18.02
CA GLY A 145 1.04 15.91 -17.55
C GLY A 145 2.37 15.57 -18.19
N MET A 146 2.72 14.28 -18.30
CA MET A 146 3.96 13.85 -18.97
C MET A 146 3.96 14.18 -20.47
N ILE A 147 2.85 13.97 -21.16
CA ILE A 147 2.71 14.34 -22.57
C ILE A 147 2.95 15.84 -22.76
N LEU A 148 2.37 16.68 -21.89
CA LEU A 148 2.55 18.13 -21.94
C LEU A 148 3.99 18.53 -21.62
N LEU A 149 4.62 17.86 -20.64
CA LEU A 149 6.00 18.09 -20.24
C LEU A 149 6.96 17.78 -21.39
N VAL A 150 6.87 16.60 -22.00
CA VAL A 150 7.72 16.18 -23.12
C VAL A 150 7.56 17.14 -24.31
N LYS A 151 6.32 17.53 -24.65
CA LYS A 151 6.07 18.50 -25.71
C LYS A 151 6.68 19.87 -25.41
N ARG A 152 6.61 20.33 -24.17
CA ARG A 152 7.18 21.61 -23.76
C ARG A 152 8.71 21.62 -23.81
N LEU A 153 9.34 20.50 -23.45
CA LEU A 153 10.80 20.37 -23.47
C LEU A 153 11.37 20.17 -24.89
N GLY A 154 10.52 19.92 -25.89
CA GLY A 154 10.96 19.62 -27.25
C GLY A 154 11.40 18.18 -27.45
N GLY A 155 11.04 17.27 -26.56
CA GLY A 155 11.32 15.84 -26.63
C GLY A 155 11.87 15.24 -25.34
N VAL A 156 11.88 13.91 -25.27
CA VAL A 156 12.34 13.15 -24.09
C VAL A 156 13.83 13.39 -23.81
N MET A 157 14.64 13.58 -24.84
CA MET A 157 16.09 13.82 -24.71
C MET A 157 16.41 15.12 -23.95
N HIS A 158 15.50 16.10 -23.97
CA HIS A 158 15.68 17.37 -23.28
C HIS A 158 15.16 17.37 -21.83
N PHE A 159 14.75 16.20 -21.34
CA PHE A 159 14.13 16.07 -20.02
C PHE A 159 15.04 16.60 -18.88
N PHE A 160 16.34 16.38 -18.98
CA PHE A 160 17.30 16.81 -17.95
C PHE A 160 17.81 18.24 -18.12
N LEU A 161 17.49 18.92 -19.21
CA LEU A 161 17.95 20.29 -19.43
C LEU A 161 17.30 21.29 -18.46
N PRO A 162 17.99 22.39 -18.16
CA PRO A 162 17.45 23.47 -17.33
C PRO A 162 16.16 24.06 -17.93
N LEU A 163 15.16 24.30 -17.07
CA LEU A 163 13.89 24.88 -17.50
C LEU A 163 13.99 26.41 -17.53
N LYS A 164 13.81 27.02 -18.71
CA LYS A 164 13.63 28.47 -18.85
C LYS A 164 12.14 28.80 -18.69
N GLU A 165 11.75 29.25 -17.51
CA GLU A 165 10.36 29.61 -17.17
C GLU A 165 10.37 30.80 -16.21
N ASN A 166 9.71 31.88 -16.58
CA ASN A 166 9.66 33.13 -15.79
C ASN A 166 8.55 33.08 -14.72
N ASN A 167 7.44 32.39 -15.00
CA ASN A 167 6.35 32.25 -14.05
C ASN A 167 6.72 31.24 -12.94
N LYS A 168 6.84 31.72 -11.70
CA LYS A 168 7.27 30.90 -10.56
C LYS A 168 6.39 29.67 -10.31
N TYR A 169 5.07 29.80 -10.43
CA TYR A 169 4.14 28.67 -10.20
C TYR A 169 4.28 27.62 -11.29
N ARG A 170 4.41 28.05 -12.54
CA ARG A 170 4.64 27.14 -13.66
C ARG A 170 6.02 26.48 -13.59
N LYS A 171 7.05 27.22 -13.17
CA LYS A 171 8.39 26.68 -12.95
C LYS A 171 8.36 25.57 -11.90
N VAL A 172 7.74 25.80 -10.72
CA VAL A 172 7.59 24.81 -9.66
C VAL A 172 6.81 23.59 -10.17
N HIS A 173 5.65 23.80 -10.80
CA HIS A 173 4.80 22.73 -11.31
C HIS A 173 5.55 21.81 -12.29
N ILE A 174 6.28 22.39 -13.24
CA ILE A 174 7.04 21.63 -14.24
C ILE A 174 8.26 20.95 -13.61
N THR A 175 8.98 21.64 -12.71
CA THR A 175 10.14 21.04 -12.03
C THR A 175 9.73 19.85 -11.19
N LEU A 176 8.66 19.97 -10.39
CA LEU A 176 8.10 18.84 -9.65
C LEU A 176 7.64 17.73 -10.60
N GLY A 177 6.99 18.09 -11.73
CA GLY A 177 6.58 17.15 -12.76
C GLY A 177 7.72 16.31 -13.31
N LYS A 178 8.91 16.90 -13.49
CA LYS A 178 10.11 16.17 -13.92
C LYS A 178 10.55 15.11 -12.90
N TRP A 179 10.59 15.45 -11.62
CA TRP A 179 11.14 14.57 -10.60
C TRP A 179 10.14 13.58 -10.02
N PHE A 180 8.86 13.98 -9.90
CA PHE A 180 7.83 13.20 -9.22
C PHE A 180 6.86 12.49 -10.18
N PHE A 181 7.02 12.60 -11.49
CA PHE A 181 6.13 11.93 -12.44
C PHE A 181 6.00 10.44 -12.17
N ILE A 182 7.13 9.70 -12.10
CA ILE A 182 7.13 8.26 -11.90
C ILE A 182 6.55 7.87 -10.55
N PRO A 183 6.99 8.43 -9.41
CA PRO A 183 6.37 8.15 -8.11
C PRO A 183 4.86 8.43 -8.08
N VAL A 184 4.39 9.55 -8.60
CA VAL A 184 2.96 9.91 -8.63
C VAL A 184 2.16 8.96 -9.52
N LEU A 185 2.71 8.56 -10.67
CA LEU A 185 2.10 7.55 -11.53
C LEU A 185 1.92 6.22 -10.80
N ILE A 186 2.95 5.77 -10.07
CA ILE A 186 2.91 4.54 -9.27
C ILE A 186 1.88 4.64 -8.14
N ILE A 187 1.80 5.78 -7.44
CA ILE A 187 0.79 6.04 -6.41
C ILE A 187 -0.63 5.92 -6.99
N GLY A 188 -0.88 6.54 -8.16
CA GLY A 188 -2.17 6.47 -8.83
C GLY A 188 -2.57 5.05 -9.22
N ILE A 189 -1.66 4.32 -9.87
CA ILE A 189 -1.91 2.92 -10.29
C ILE A 189 -2.11 2.02 -9.07
N SER A 190 -1.21 2.06 -8.09
CA SER A 190 -1.28 1.19 -6.91
C SER A 190 -2.52 1.47 -6.07
N GLY A 191 -2.87 2.74 -5.88
CA GLY A 191 -4.08 3.14 -5.17
C GLY A 191 -5.36 2.67 -5.86
N ALA A 192 -5.47 2.84 -7.18
CA ALA A 192 -6.60 2.35 -7.96
C ALA A 192 -6.70 0.81 -7.91
N TYR A 193 -5.56 0.12 -8.06
CA TYR A 193 -5.52 -1.35 -7.99
C TYR A 193 -6.01 -1.88 -6.64
N LEU A 194 -5.56 -1.28 -5.52
CA LEU A 194 -5.98 -1.68 -4.17
C LEU A 194 -7.49 -1.52 -3.95
N VAL A 195 -8.10 -0.52 -4.58
CA VAL A 195 -9.57 -0.36 -4.50
C VAL A 195 -10.27 -1.40 -5.35
N ILE A 196 -9.84 -1.64 -6.60
CA ILE A 196 -10.44 -2.65 -7.49
C ILE A 196 -10.37 -4.04 -6.84
N GLU A 197 -9.22 -4.40 -6.29
CA GLU A 197 -9.02 -5.67 -5.60
C GLU A 197 -9.93 -5.83 -4.36
N ARG A 198 -10.18 -4.74 -3.63
CA ARG A 198 -11.06 -4.75 -2.46
C ARG A 198 -12.51 -5.10 -2.79
N PHE A 199 -12.95 -4.84 -4.02
CA PHE A 199 -14.31 -5.13 -4.50
C PHE A 199 -14.38 -6.39 -5.37
N ASP A 200 -13.38 -7.28 -5.26
CA ASP A 200 -13.27 -8.49 -6.08
C ASP A 200 -13.38 -8.19 -7.58
N GLY A 201 -12.90 -7.01 -8.00
CA GLY A 201 -12.99 -6.54 -9.39
C GLY A 201 -12.16 -7.39 -10.37
N PHE A 202 -11.18 -8.11 -9.87
CA PHE A 202 -10.58 -9.22 -10.61
C PHE A 202 -11.31 -10.47 -10.16
N SER A 203 -12.29 -10.92 -10.94
CA SER A 203 -13.03 -12.16 -10.73
C SER A 203 -12.08 -13.22 -10.15
N LYS A 204 -12.51 -13.90 -9.10
CA LYS A 204 -11.81 -15.08 -8.54
C LYS A 204 -11.68 -16.12 -9.66
N LYS A 205 -10.73 -15.91 -10.59
CA LYS A 205 -10.22 -17.04 -11.35
C LYS A 205 -9.77 -18.03 -10.30
N GLU A 206 -10.41 -19.19 -10.29
CA GLU A 206 -10.14 -20.27 -9.35
C GLU A 206 -8.64 -20.39 -9.18
N SER A 207 -8.17 -20.08 -7.97
CA SER A 207 -6.83 -20.42 -7.56
C SER A 207 -6.65 -21.89 -7.93
N LYS A 208 -5.50 -22.28 -8.45
CA LYS A 208 -5.21 -23.69 -8.70
C LYS A 208 -5.14 -24.38 -7.34
N ILE A 209 -6.32 -24.71 -6.80
CA ILE A 209 -6.46 -25.45 -5.55
C ILE A 209 -6.28 -26.92 -5.89
N LYS A 210 -5.16 -27.49 -5.45
CA LYS A 210 -5.00 -28.93 -5.41
C LYS A 210 -5.66 -29.42 -4.13
N LYS A 211 -6.74 -30.17 -4.28
CA LYS A 211 -7.36 -30.92 -3.19
C LYS A 211 -6.68 -32.28 -3.11
N TYR A 212 -6.44 -32.73 -1.90
CA TYR A 212 -5.86 -34.02 -1.62
C TYR A 212 -6.83 -34.85 -0.80
N GLU A 213 -6.85 -36.18 -1.01
CA GLU A 213 -7.57 -37.09 -0.15
C GLU A 213 -6.87 -37.25 1.21
N ALA A 214 -7.62 -37.80 2.18
CA ALA A 214 -7.08 -37.94 3.53
C ALA A 214 -5.84 -38.87 3.51
N GLY A 215 -4.72 -38.37 4.03
CA GLY A 215 -3.47 -39.14 4.12
C GLY A 215 -2.63 -39.19 2.84
N GLU A 216 -3.11 -38.70 1.70
CA GLU A 216 -2.40 -38.75 0.42
C GLU A 216 -1.04 -38.00 0.47
N LYS A 217 -1.00 -36.87 1.14
CA LYS A 217 0.22 -36.06 1.29
C LYS A 217 0.27 -35.39 2.65
N LYS A 218 1.35 -35.57 3.37
CA LYS A 218 1.59 -34.94 4.67
C LYS A 218 2.54 -33.77 4.55
N LEU A 219 2.30 -32.73 5.36
CA LEU A 219 3.17 -31.59 5.46
C LEU A 219 4.16 -31.77 6.60
N ASN A 220 5.45 -31.67 6.31
CA ASN A 220 6.47 -31.71 7.34
C ASN A 220 6.71 -30.28 7.89
N LEU A 221 6.19 -30.01 9.09
CA LEU A 221 6.33 -28.72 9.75
C LEU A 221 7.78 -28.36 10.13
N ASN A 222 8.68 -29.38 10.23
CA ASN A 222 10.10 -29.14 10.47
C ASN A 222 10.80 -28.48 9.29
N THR A 223 10.28 -28.67 8.07
CA THR A 223 10.85 -28.08 6.84
C THR A 223 10.28 -26.71 6.52
N LEU A 224 9.31 -26.24 7.28
CA LEU A 224 8.75 -24.91 7.16
C LEU A 224 9.44 -23.96 8.14
N TYR A 225 10.17 -22.99 7.60
CA TYR A 225 10.84 -21.97 8.41
C TYR A 225 9.96 -20.72 8.54
N LEU A 226 10.03 -20.07 9.70
CA LEU A 226 9.26 -18.85 9.96
C LEU A 226 9.55 -17.73 8.95
N SER A 227 10.73 -17.74 8.32
CA SER A 227 11.09 -16.81 7.24
C SER A 227 10.15 -16.85 6.04
N ASP A 228 9.48 -17.97 5.79
CA ASP A 228 8.59 -18.18 4.65
C ASP A 228 7.11 -18.05 5.01
N ILE A 229 6.82 -17.99 6.31
CA ILE A 229 5.48 -17.92 6.86
C ILE A 229 5.05 -16.48 7.01
N LYS A 230 3.80 -16.19 6.68
CA LYS A 230 3.12 -14.93 6.99
C LYS A 230 2.18 -15.10 8.17
N ARG A 231 1.44 -16.20 8.19
CA ARG A 231 0.39 -16.45 9.17
C ARG A 231 0.13 -17.93 9.33
N VAL A 232 -0.15 -18.33 10.54
CA VAL A 232 -0.69 -19.67 10.87
C VAL A 232 -1.94 -19.45 11.71
N SER A 233 -3.10 -19.88 11.22
CA SER A 233 -4.34 -19.87 11.99
C SER A 233 -4.60 -21.28 12.51
N TYR A 234 -4.87 -21.38 13.80
CA TYR A 234 -5.15 -22.61 14.50
C TYR A 234 -6.64 -22.96 14.38
N PRO A 235 -7.00 -24.23 14.50
CA PRO A 235 -8.39 -24.65 14.60
C PRO A 235 -9.02 -24.15 15.91
N PHE A 236 -10.35 -24.00 15.91
CA PHE A 236 -11.10 -23.59 17.11
C PHE A 236 -11.34 -24.74 18.09
N SER A 237 -11.15 -25.97 17.69
CA SER A 237 -11.36 -27.15 18.53
C SER A 237 -10.20 -28.12 18.39
N ASN A 238 -10.17 -29.11 19.28
CA ASN A 238 -9.16 -30.18 19.29
C ASN A 238 -9.59 -31.44 18.49
N LEU A 239 -10.55 -31.27 17.55
CA LEU A 239 -10.99 -32.41 16.73
C LEU A 239 -9.95 -32.75 15.68
N LYS A 240 -9.68 -34.04 15.49
CA LYS A 240 -8.66 -34.54 14.53
C LYS A 240 -8.90 -34.06 13.09
N ASN A 241 -10.16 -33.77 12.73
CA ASN A 241 -10.55 -33.32 11.40
C ASN A 241 -10.45 -31.80 11.22
N ASP A 242 -10.26 -31.06 12.31
CA ASP A 242 -10.06 -29.62 12.22
C ASP A 242 -8.74 -29.27 11.55
N THR A 243 -8.62 -28.04 11.06
CA THR A 243 -7.54 -27.69 10.16
C THR A 243 -6.75 -26.48 10.61
N TYR A 244 -5.44 -26.57 10.48
CA TYR A 244 -4.56 -25.40 10.45
C TYR A 244 -4.60 -24.76 9.07
N THR A 245 -4.59 -23.44 9.02
CA THR A 245 -4.37 -22.67 7.79
C THR A 245 -3.00 -22.02 7.85
N ILE A 246 -2.08 -22.43 6.96
CA ILE A 246 -0.72 -21.90 6.89
C ILE A 246 -0.61 -21.03 5.64
N GLU A 247 -0.47 -19.72 5.83
CA GLU A 247 -0.25 -18.76 4.77
C GLU A 247 1.25 -18.50 4.62
N LEU A 248 1.80 -18.93 3.49
CA LEU A 248 3.18 -18.71 3.09
C LEU A 248 3.26 -17.49 2.15
N LYS A 249 4.47 -17.05 1.82
CA LYS A 249 4.69 -15.90 0.90
C LYS A 249 4.07 -16.08 -0.49
N LYS A 250 4.01 -17.34 -0.99
CA LYS A 250 3.58 -17.64 -2.37
C LYS A 250 2.42 -18.62 -2.47
N ARG A 251 1.99 -19.21 -1.35
CA ARG A 251 0.91 -20.21 -1.31
C ARG A 251 0.23 -20.23 0.05
N LYS A 252 -0.97 -20.79 0.08
CA LYS A 252 -1.74 -21.11 1.29
C LYS A 252 -1.98 -22.59 1.34
N VAL A 253 -1.66 -23.20 2.47
CA VAL A 253 -1.83 -24.66 2.69
C VAL A 253 -2.79 -24.85 3.86
N ILE A 254 -3.78 -25.72 3.69
CA ILE A 254 -4.70 -26.15 4.73
C ILE A 254 -4.36 -27.60 5.06
N ILE A 255 -4.08 -27.89 6.33
CA ILE A 255 -3.71 -29.22 6.80
C ILE A 255 -4.61 -29.66 7.93
N ARG A 256 -4.86 -30.97 8.07
CA ARG A 256 -5.58 -31.55 9.20
C ARG A 256 -4.75 -31.51 10.46
N GLN A 257 -5.38 -31.31 11.60
CA GLN A 257 -4.72 -31.30 12.90
C GLN A 257 -4.23 -32.67 13.30
N GLY A 258 -5.01 -33.73 13.05
CA GLY A 258 -4.71 -35.08 13.60
C GLY A 258 -3.53 -35.80 12.95
N ASP A 259 -3.30 -35.60 11.64
CA ASP A 259 -2.28 -36.35 10.89
C ASP A 259 -1.39 -35.49 10.00
N LEU A 260 -1.58 -34.18 10.04
CA LEU A 260 -0.89 -33.18 9.22
C LEU A 260 -1.04 -33.42 7.71
N SER A 261 -2.09 -34.14 7.29
CA SER A 261 -2.38 -34.35 5.88
C SER A 261 -2.85 -33.06 5.24
N ILE A 262 -2.37 -32.78 4.01
CA ILE A 262 -2.76 -31.60 3.25
C ILE A 262 -4.19 -31.82 2.73
N VAL A 263 -5.08 -30.89 3.02
CA VAL A 263 -6.44 -30.84 2.50
C VAL A 263 -6.47 -29.99 1.22
N ASN A 264 -5.88 -28.81 1.29
CA ASN A 264 -5.81 -27.88 0.16
C ASN A 264 -4.40 -27.28 0.07
N ASP A 265 -3.89 -27.17 -1.16
CA ASP A 265 -2.66 -26.43 -1.48
C ASP A 265 -3.00 -25.42 -2.58
N GLU A 266 -3.11 -24.16 -2.21
CA GLU A 266 -3.48 -23.04 -3.07
C GLU A 266 -2.25 -22.21 -3.41
N ILE A 267 -1.82 -22.24 -4.67
CA ILE A 267 -0.74 -21.37 -5.15
C ILE A 267 -1.33 -20.01 -5.48
N PHE A 268 -0.73 -18.95 -4.96
CA PHE A 268 -1.19 -17.59 -5.22
C PHE A 268 -1.07 -17.23 -6.68
N HIS A 269 -2.15 -16.69 -7.21
CA HIS A 269 -2.19 -16.14 -8.56
C HIS A 269 -1.43 -14.82 -8.67
N VAL A 270 -1.10 -14.45 -9.91
CA VAL A 270 -0.43 -13.19 -10.22
C VAL A 270 -1.13 -11.98 -9.60
N HIS A 271 -2.47 -11.96 -9.57
CA HIS A 271 -3.22 -10.85 -8.95
C HIS A 271 -2.98 -10.72 -7.44
N GLN A 272 -2.83 -11.82 -6.69
CA GLN A 272 -2.50 -11.78 -5.26
C GLN A 272 -1.07 -11.28 -5.02
N ILE A 273 -0.14 -11.64 -5.92
CA ILE A 273 1.22 -11.10 -5.90
C ILE A 273 1.19 -9.59 -6.18
N LEU A 274 0.46 -9.18 -7.21
CA LEU A 274 0.29 -7.76 -7.56
C LEU A 274 -0.39 -6.96 -6.45
N LYS A 275 -1.37 -7.54 -5.75
CA LYS A 275 -2.00 -6.94 -4.57
C LYS A 275 -0.99 -6.65 -3.47
N ASN A 276 -0.17 -7.66 -3.12
CA ASN A 276 0.85 -7.50 -2.10
C ASN A 276 1.88 -6.42 -2.52
N TRP A 277 2.35 -6.47 -3.76
CA TRP A 277 3.27 -5.47 -4.30
C TRP A 277 2.66 -4.05 -4.28
N SER A 278 1.40 -3.91 -4.74
CA SER A 278 0.69 -2.63 -4.73
C SER A 278 0.53 -2.10 -3.31
N TYR A 279 0.23 -2.97 -2.35
CA TYR A 279 0.14 -2.60 -0.94
C TYR A 279 1.48 -2.08 -0.41
N TYR A 280 2.56 -2.83 -0.56
CA TYR A 280 3.89 -2.44 -0.05
C TYR A 280 4.42 -1.16 -0.72
N ILE A 281 4.26 -1.03 -2.03
CA ILE A 281 4.68 0.15 -2.76
C ILE A 281 3.83 1.36 -2.37
N HIS A 282 2.51 1.18 -2.15
CA HIS A 282 1.61 2.29 -1.80
C HIS A 282 1.72 2.74 -0.35
N THR A 283 2.02 1.84 0.58
CA THR A 283 2.11 2.17 2.02
C THR A 283 3.53 2.52 2.47
N GLY A 284 4.55 2.05 1.75
CA GLY A 284 5.94 2.21 2.17
C GLY A 284 6.37 1.31 3.34
N GLU A 285 5.52 0.39 3.80
CA GLU A 285 5.79 -0.44 4.98
C GLU A 285 7.00 -1.37 4.83
N SER A 286 7.36 -1.72 3.60
CA SER A 286 8.45 -2.68 3.34
C SER A 286 9.85 -2.08 3.36
N ASN A 287 9.99 -0.77 3.11
CA ASN A 287 11.31 -0.15 2.91
C ASN A 287 11.29 1.35 3.21
N VAL A 288 12.28 1.81 4.01
CA VAL A 288 12.43 3.22 4.40
C VAL A 288 12.57 4.17 3.20
N PHE A 289 13.27 3.73 2.15
CA PHE A 289 13.47 4.54 0.95
C PHE A 289 12.15 4.74 0.18
N ILE A 290 11.34 3.68 0.07
CA ILE A 290 10.00 3.76 -0.54
C ILE A 290 9.12 4.68 0.29
N ALA A 291 9.08 4.52 1.62
CA ALA A 291 8.31 5.39 2.52
C ALA A 291 8.71 6.86 2.36
N PHE A 292 10.01 7.14 2.27
CA PHE A 292 10.52 8.49 2.05
C PHE A 292 10.07 9.09 0.71
N ILE A 293 10.22 8.35 -0.39
CA ILE A 293 9.77 8.80 -1.72
C ILE A 293 8.26 9.05 -1.73
N LEU A 294 7.45 8.18 -1.11
CA LEU A 294 6.00 8.34 -1.04
C LEU A 294 5.61 9.59 -0.26
N THR A 295 6.28 9.84 0.88
CA THR A 295 6.05 11.03 1.70
C THR A 295 6.35 12.31 0.90
N LEU A 296 7.51 12.35 0.23
CA LEU A 296 7.88 13.49 -0.63
C LEU A 296 6.93 13.65 -1.82
N SER A 297 6.47 12.55 -2.41
CA SER A 297 5.52 12.58 -3.53
C SER A 297 4.15 13.10 -3.09
N SER A 298 3.69 12.70 -1.91
CA SER A 298 2.46 13.23 -1.32
C SER A 298 2.58 14.73 -1.04
N LEU A 299 3.72 15.19 -0.55
CA LEU A 299 4.00 16.62 -0.38
C LEU A 299 4.05 17.35 -1.73
N ALA A 300 4.70 16.78 -2.75
CA ALA A 300 4.73 17.33 -4.10
C ALA A 300 3.33 17.46 -4.70
N LEU A 301 2.42 16.51 -4.44
CA LEU A 301 1.03 16.59 -4.90
C LEU A 301 0.30 17.81 -4.35
N ILE A 302 0.53 18.20 -3.10
CA ILE A 302 -0.03 19.43 -2.52
C ILE A 302 0.44 20.66 -3.34
N PHE A 303 1.75 20.73 -3.62
CA PHE A 303 2.30 21.81 -4.44
C PHE A 303 1.80 21.76 -5.90
N PHE A 304 1.56 20.58 -6.48
CA PHE A 304 0.96 20.45 -7.80
C PHE A 304 -0.43 21.06 -7.85
N VAL A 305 -1.27 20.79 -6.87
CA VAL A 305 -2.62 21.34 -6.81
C VAL A 305 -2.56 22.87 -6.66
N ILE A 306 -1.79 23.37 -5.69
CA ILE A 306 -1.67 24.82 -5.44
C ILE A 306 -1.13 25.54 -6.67
N SER A 307 -0.04 25.04 -7.27
CA SER A 307 0.56 25.67 -8.44
C SER A 307 -0.36 25.59 -9.67
N GLY A 308 -1.04 24.46 -9.87
CA GLY A 308 -2.01 24.28 -10.95
C GLY A 308 -3.18 25.25 -10.87
N LEU A 309 -3.77 25.42 -9.69
CA LEU A 309 -4.85 26.39 -9.45
C LEU A 309 -4.37 27.83 -9.67
N LYS A 310 -3.17 28.19 -9.24
CA LYS A 310 -2.59 29.53 -9.47
C LYS A 310 -2.31 29.77 -10.95
N ILE A 311 -1.82 28.79 -11.70
CA ILE A 311 -1.61 28.90 -13.16
C ILE A 311 -2.96 29.14 -13.86
N SER A 312 -3.99 28.40 -13.46
CA SER A 312 -5.34 28.52 -14.02
C SER A 312 -5.94 29.90 -13.76
N SER A 313 -5.90 30.38 -12.52
CA SER A 313 -6.46 31.70 -12.15
C SER A 313 -5.79 32.83 -12.90
N GLN A 314 -4.47 32.80 -13.09
CA GLN A 314 -3.73 33.82 -13.87
C GLN A 314 -4.11 33.80 -15.35
N THR A 315 -4.37 32.64 -15.92
CA THR A 315 -4.77 32.50 -17.33
C THR A 315 -6.18 33.05 -17.53
N SER A 316 -7.10 32.77 -16.62
CA SER A 316 -8.48 33.33 -16.68
C SER A 316 -8.51 34.83 -16.49
N TRP A 317 -7.71 35.36 -15.56
CA TRP A 317 -7.60 36.80 -15.34
C TRP A 317 -7.14 37.55 -16.59
N ASN A 318 -6.10 37.05 -17.28
CA ASN A 318 -5.57 37.66 -18.51
C ASN A 318 -6.56 37.61 -19.70
N LEU A 319 -7.53 36.70 -19.67
CA LEU A 319 -8.61 36.63 -20.66
C LEU A 319 -9.74 37.64 -20.37
N LEU A 320 -9.96 37.96 -19.10
CA LEU A 320 -11.00 38.87 -18.64
C LEU A 320 -10.56 40.36 -18.61
N THR A 321 -9.24 40.61 -18.57
CA THR A 321 -8.63 41.94 -18.65
C THR A 321 -7.77 42.06 -19.91
N PRO A 322 -8.35 42.37 -21.09
CA PRO A 322 -7.55 42.65 -22.26
C PRO A 322 -6.69 43.90 -21.97
N ASN A 323 -5.41 43.83 -22.29
CA ASN A 323 -4.42 44.86 -22.06
C ASN A 323 -4.94 46.20 -22.53
N SER A 324 -5.20 47.14 -21.60
CA SER A 324 -5.53 48.54 -21.88
C SER A 324 -4.34 49.36 -22.41
N ASN A 325 -3.21 48.73 -22.75
CA ASN A 325 -1.97 49.38 -23.16
C ASN A 325 -1.77 49.52 -24.69
N ASN A 326 -2.76 49.08 -25.50
CA ASN A 326 -2.64 49.28 -26.98
C ASN A 326 -3.22 50.61 -27.51
N ASN A 327 -3.58 51.56 -26.65
CA ASN A 327 -4.13 52.86 -27.07
C ASN A 327 -3.21 54.02 -26.72
N LYS A 328 -1.89 53.86 -26.76
CA LYS A 328 -0.94 54.99 -26.66
C LYS A 328 0.07 54.98 -27.77
N GLU A 329 -0.35 54.85 -28.99
CA GLU A 329 0.38 55.28 -30.20
C GLU A 329 -0.67 55.45 -31.30
N ALA A 330 -1.22 56.65 -31.37
CA ALA A 330 -1.86 57.27 -32.52
C ALA A 330 -1.51 58.76 -32.54
#